data_5d7c84eab4e90f2f1075b57c9901e803
#
_entry.id   5d7c84eab4e90f2f1075b57c9901e803
#
_cell.length_a   1.000
_cell.length_b   1.000
_cell.length_c   1.000
_cell.angle_alpha   90.00
_cell.angle_beta   90.00
_cell.angle_gamma   90.00
#
_symmetry.space_group_name_H-M   'P 1'
#
loop_
_entity.id
_entity.type
_entity.pdbx_description
1 polymer ?
#
loop_
_entity_poly.entity_id
_entity_poly.type
_entity_poly.pdbx_seq_one_letter_code
_entity_poly.pdbx_strand_id
1 'polypeptide(L)'
;MPSRRERANAIRALSMDAVQKANSGHPGAPMGMADIAEVLWRDYLKHNPSNPSFADRDRFVLSNGHGSMLIYSLLHLTGYDLSIDDLKNFRQLHSRTPGHPEFGYTPGVETTTGPLGQGLANAVGFALAEKVLAAQFNRPGHNIVDHHTYVFLGDGCMMEGISHEVASLAGTLGLG
;
A
#
# COMPACT_ATOMS: atom_id res chain seq x y z
N MET A 1 -16.52 -14.01 14.53
CA MET A 1 -15.69 -13.26 13.56
C MET A 1 -14.51 -14.13 13.15
N PRO A 2 -14.01 -14.06 11.91
CA PRO A 2 -12.83 -14.81 11.50
C PRO A 2 -11.61 -14.47 12.37
N SER A 3 -10.76 -15.45 12.63
CA SER A 3 -9.48 -15.25 13.31
C SER A 3 -8.51 -14.43 12.44
N ARG A 4 -7.44 -13.89 13.03
CA ARG A 4 -6.38 -13.19 12.26
C ARG A 4 -5.80 -14.08 11.17
N ARG A 5 -5.54 -15.35 11.52
CA ARG A 5 -5.00 -16.32 10.57
C ARG A 5 -5.94 -16.57 9.37
N GLU A 6 -7.24 -16.65 9.60
CA GLU A 6 -8.21 -16.82 8.51
C GLU A 6 -8.25 -15.60 7.60
N ARG A 7 -8.17 -14.38 8.16
CA ARG A 7 -8.08 -13.15 7.35
C ARG A 7 -6.80 -13.06 6.54
N ALA A 8 -5.65 -13.34 7.14
CA ALA A 8 -4.38 -13.40 6.42
C ALA A 8 -4.41 -14.48 5.32
N ASN A 9 -5.03 -15.63 5.60
CA ASN A 9 -5.19 -16.68 4.60
C ASN A 9 -6.16 -16.29 3.47
N ALA A 10 -7.16 -15.44 3.73
CA ALA A 10 -8.00 -14.89 2.66
C ALA A 10 -7.18 -14.02 1.69
N ILE A 11 -6.28 -13.19 2.21
CA ILE A 11 -5.35 -12.40 1.38
C ILE A 11 -4.49 -13.33 0.50
N ARG A 12 -3.94 -14.40 1.10
CA ARG A 12 -3.13 -15.39 0.39
C ARG A 12 -3.92 -16.10 -0.70
N ALA A 13 -5.12 -16.59 -0.37
CA ALA A 13 -5.96 -17.33 -1.31
C ALA A 13 -6.35 -16.47 -2.52
N LEU A 14 -6.85 -15.26 -2.31
CA LEU A 14 -7.18 -14.33 -3.38
C LEU A 14 -5.98 -14.04 -4.29
N SER A 15 -4.81 -13.88 -3.69
CA SER A 15 -3.57 -13.59 -4.44
C SER A 15 -3.11 -14.79 -5.27
N MET A 16 -3.15 -15.99 -4.70
CA MET A 16 -2.81 -17.23 -5.42
C MET A 16 -3.74 -17.45 -6.61
N ASP A 17 -5.05 -17.36 -6.38
CA ASP A 17 -6.06 -17.61 -7.40
C ASP A 17 -5.97 -16.62 -8.55
N ALA A 18 -5.75 -15.33 -8.25
CA ALA A 18 -5.62 -14.31 -9.27
C ALA A 18 -4.34 -14.49 -10.12
N VAL A 19 -3.19 -14.75 -9.47
CA VAL A 19 -1.93 -15.01 -10.17
C VAL A 19 -2.03 -16.28 -11.01
N GLN A 20 -2.63 -17.36 -10.46
CA GLN A 20 -2.82 -18.60 -11.18
C GLN A 20 -3.74 -18.42 -12.40
N LYS A 21 -4.85 -17.69 -12.23
CA LYS A 21 -5.77 -17.42 -13.32
C LYS A 21 -5.13 -16.60 -14.43
N ALA A 22 -4.36 -15.58 -14.07
CA ALA A 22 -3.65 -14.75 -15.03
C ALA A 22 -2.48 -15.48 -15.71
N ASN A 23 -2.05 -16.62 -15.18
CA ASN A 23 -0.84 -17.34 -15.56
C ASN A 23 0.39 -16.39 -15.62
N SER A 24 0.39 -15.38 -14.77
CA SER A 24 1.40 -14.31 -14.73
C SER A 24 1.28 -13.56 -13.40
N GLY A 25 2.41 -13.19 -12.80
CA GLY A 25 2.45 -12.41 -11.56
C GLY A 25 3.45 -12.94 -10.55
N HIS A 26 3.44 -12.32 -9.38
CA HIS A 26 4.41 -12.58 -8.32
C HIS A 26 3.67 -12.90 -7.00
N PRO A 27 3.56 -14.17 -6.60
CA PRO A 27 2.83 -14.53 -5.38
C PRO A 27 3.65 -14.36 -4.09
N GLY A 28 4.98 -14.20 -4.17
CA GLY A 28 5.88 -14.24 -3.01
C GLY A 28 5.56 -13.19 -1.94
N ALA A 29 5.48 -11.92 -2.33
CA ALA A 29 5.17 -10.84 -1.40
C ALA A 29 3.76 -10.98 -0.77
N PRO A 30 2.68 -11.24 -1.51
CA PRO A 30 1.37 -11.52 -0.92
C PRO A 30 1.37 -12.68 0.08
N MET A 31 2.11 -13.74 -0.21
CA MET A 31 2.20 -14.91 0.68
C MET A 31 2.95 -14.58 1.97
N GLY A 32 4.10 -13.89 1.86
CA GLY A 32 4.97 -13.60 2.99
C GLY A 32 4.49 -12.46 3.88
N MET A 33 3.81 -11.48 3.30
CA MET A 33 3.41 -10.25 4.01
C MET A 33 1.95 -10.24 4.48
N ALA A 34 1.18 -11.28 4.24
CA ALA A 34 -0.27 -11.28 4.56
C ALA A 34 -0.57 -11.04 6.04
N ASP A 35 0.23 -11.59 6.96
CA ASP A 35 0.02 -11.43 8.39
C ASP A 35 0.29 -9.99 8.85
N ILE A 36 1.41 -9.39 8.42
CA ILE A 36 1.73 -8.00 8.78
C ILE A 36 0.75 -7.02 8.13
N ALA A 37 0.28 -7.33 6.91
CA ALA A 37 -0.72 -6.55 6.23
C ALA A 37 -2.08 -6.60 6.95
N GLU A 38 -2.50 -7.77 7.43
CA GLU A 38 -3.73 -7.91 8.22
C GLU A 38 -3.67 -7.07 9.49
N VAL A 39 -2.53 -7.11 10.18
CA VAL A 39 -2.34 -6.32 11.41
C VAL A 39 -2.39 -4.83 11.11
N LEU A 40 -1.63 -4.36 10.12
CA LEU A 40 -1.58 -2.95 9.77
C LEU A 40 -2.97 -2.41 9.37
N TRP A 41 -3.62 -3.07 8.43
CA TRP A 41 -4.89 -2.58 7.85
C TRP A 41 -6.04 -2.64 8.82
N ARG A 42 -6.01 -3.54 9.78
CA ARG A 42 -7.07 -3.69 10.77
C ARG A 42 -6.89 -2.81 12.00
N ASP A 43 -5.66 -2.71 12.51
CA ASP A 43 -5.45 -2.18 13.86
C ASP A 43 -4.81 -0.78 13.84
N TYR A 44 -4.14 -0.39 12.76
CA TYR A 44 -3.33 0.83 12.73
C TYR A 44 -3.70 1.80 11.60
N LEU A 45 -3.91 1.32 10.39
CA LEU A 45 -4.09 2.17 9.22
C LEU A 45 -5.38 2.99 9.30
N LYS A 46 -5.26 4.29 9.34
CA LYS A 46 -6.39 5.23 9.26
C LYS A 46 -6.84 5.37 7.81
N HIS A 47 -7.87 4.63 7.42
CA HIS A 47 -8.40 4.63 6.07
C HIS A 47 -9.93 4.62 6.04
N ASN A 48 -10.52 5.04 4.92
CA ASN A 48 -11.97 5.02 4.73
C ASN A 48 -12.31 4.54 3.32
N PRO A 49 -12.79 3.30 3.15
CA PRO A 49 -13.15 2.75 1.83
C PRO A 49 -14.23 3.56 1.10
N SER A 50 -15.16 4.18 1.85
CA SER A 50 -16.22 5.01 1.26
C SER A 50 -15.74 6.40 0.83
N ASN A 51 -14.57 6.84 1.30
CA ASN A 51 -13.91 8.08 0.90
C ASN A 51 -12.41 7.86 0.82
N PRO A 52 -11.91 7.14 -0.20
CA PRO A 52 -10.52 6.74 -0.30
C PRO A 52 -9.54 7.91 -0.48
N SER A 53 -10.04 9.12 -0.71
CA SER A 53 -9.24 10.33 -0.94
C SER A 53 -9.36 11.37 0.17
N PHE A 54 -9.94 11.03 1.37
CA PHE A 54 -10.02 12.01 2.44
C PHE A 54 -8.61 12.48 2.87
N ALA A 55 -8.52 13.79 3.21
CA ALA A 55 -7.23 14.48 3.26
C ALA A 55 -6.26 13.87 4.29
N ASP A 56 -6.74 13.58 5.49
CA ASP A 56 -5.92 13.11 6.62
C ASP A 56 -5.94 11.58 6.80
N ARG A 57 -6.05 10.83 5.69
CA ARG A 57 -5.85 9.37 5.70
C ARG A 57 -4.38 9.03 5.81
N ASP A 58 -4.07 7.90 6.40
CA ASP A 58 -2.73 7.33 6.30
C ASP A 58 -2.40 6.95 4.86
N ARG A 59 -1.13 7.00 4.51
CA ARG A 59 -0.64 6.61 3.19
C ARG A 59 -0.02 5.22 3.28
N PHE A 60 -0.55 4.30 2.47
CA PHE A 60 0.06 2.99 2.33
C PHE A 60 0.73 2.85 0.96
N VAL A 61 2.00 2.50 0.97
CA VAL A 61 2.80 2.31 -0.25
C VAL A 61 3.35 0.89 -0.30
N LEU A 62 3.12 0.21 -1.40
CA LEU A 62 3.75 -1.08 -1.70
C LEU A 62 4.95 -0.84 -2.62
N SER A 63 6.16 -0.72 -2.04
CA SER A 63 7.37 -0.41 -2.80
C SER A 63 7.82 -1.59 -3.69
N ASN A 64 7.61 -2.83 -3.23
CA ASN A 64 7.74 -4.02 -4.06
C ASN A 64 6.46 -4.23 -4.89
N GLY A 65 6.19 -3.29 -5.79
CA GLY A 65 4.93 -3.19 -6.55
C GLY A 65 4.62 -4.41 -7.43
N HIS A 66 5.61 -5.25 -7.75
CA HIS A 66 5.38 -6.54 -8.41
C HIS A 66 4.49 -7.49 -7.59
N GLY A 67 4.46 -7.36 -6.26
CA GLY A 67 3.55 -8.07 -5.37
C GLY A 67 2.14 -7.45 -5.28
N SER A 68 1.66 -6.83 -6.34
CA SER A 68 0.45 -5.99 -6.38
C SER A 68 -0.82 -6.67 -5.88
N MET A 69 -0.93 -7.99 -6.01
CA MET A 69 -2.09 -8.72 -5.48
C MET A 69 -2.25 -8.58 -3.95
N LEU A 70 -1.18 -8.26 -3.21
CA LEU A 70 -1.30 -7.95 -1.79
C LEU A 70 -2.23 -6.75 -1.56
N ILE A 71 -1.93 -5.62 -2.19
CA ILE A 71 -2.76 -4.41 -2.02
C ILE A 71 -4.15 -4.58 -2.61
N TYR A 72 -4.31 -5.26 -3.75
CA TYR A 72 -5.64 -5.48 -4.33
C TYR A 72 -6.51 -6.37 -3.47
N SER A 73 -5.96 -7.43 -2.88
CA SER A 73 -6.69 -8.29 -1.94
C SER A 73 -7.12 -7.52 -0.70
N LEU A 74 -6.25 -6.66 -0.15
CA LEU A 74 -6.57 -5.80 0.99
C LEU A 74 -7.67 -4.80 0.67
N LEU A 75 -7.58 -4.10 -0.46
CA LEU A 75 -8.59 -3.13 -0.89
C LEU A 75 -9.96 -3.81 -1.07
N HIS A 76 -10.00 -4.98 -1.71
CA HIS A 76 -11.24 -5.76 -1.85
C HIS A 76 -11.81 -6.17 -0.49
N LEU A 77 -11.00 -6.79 0.36
CA LEU A 77 -11.46 -7.32 1.65
C LEU A 77 -11.87 -6.24 2.65
N THR A 78 -11.36 -5.04 2.51
CA THR A 78 -11.68 -3.90 3.39
C THR A 78 -12.78 -2.99 2.86
N GLY A 79 -13.37 -3.32 1.71
CA GLY A 79 -14.59 -2.70 1.21
C GLY A 79 -14.39 -1.48 0.32
N TYR A 80 -13.20 -1.30 -0.26
CA TYR A 80 -13.03 -0.35 -1.36
C TYR A 80 -13.81 -0.78 -2.59
N ASP A 81 -14.07 0.15 -3.50
CA ASP A 81 -14.74 -0.13 -4.79
C ASP A 81 -13.81 -0.93 -5.71
N LEU A 82 -13.58 -2.17 -5.33
CA LEU A 82 -12.80 -3.16 -6.07
C LEU A 82 -13.45 -4.53 -5.90
N SER A 83 -14.12 -4.99 -6.94
CA SER A 83 -14.92 -6.21 -6.91
C SER A 83 -14.08 -7.48 -7.02
N ILE A 84 -14.69 -8.63 -6.71
CA ILE A 84 -14.06 -9.93 -6.95
C ILE A 84 -13.81 -10.16 -8.46
N ASP A 85 -14.62 -9.59 -9.32
CA ASP A 85 -14.44 -9.73 -10.78
C ASP A 85 -13.26 -8.85 -11.25
N ASP A 86 -12.98 -7.71 -10.61
CA ASP A 86 -11.75 -6.96 -10.84
C ASP A 86 -10.52 -7.80 -10.48
N LEU A 87 -10.54 -8.52 -9.35
CA LEU A 87 -9.45 -9.42 -8.96
C LEU A 87 -9.27 -10.58 -9.96
N LYS A 88 -10.37 -11.15 -10.46
CA LYS A 88 -10.33 -12.19 -11.50
C LYS A 88 -9.74 -11.71 -12.84
N ASN A 89 -9.75 -10.39 -13.07
CA ASN A 89 -9.17 -9.74 -14.25
C ASN A 89 -7.76 -9.20 -14.01
N PHE A 90 -7.07 -9.70 -12.99
CA PHE A 90 -5.69 -9.33 -12.68
C PHE A 90 -4.79 -9.44 -13.92
N ARG A 91 -4.02 -8.40 -14.21
CA ARG A 91 -3.10 -8.28 -15.34
C ARG A 91 -3.74 -8.36 -16.73
N GLN A 92 -5.07 -8.23 -16.82
CA GLN A 92 -5.71 -8.15 -18.13
C GLN A 92 -5.68 -6.71 -18.63
N LEU A 93 -5.70 -6.54 -19.96
CA LEU A 93 -5.70 -5.22 -20.57
C LEU A 93 -6.90 -4.38 -20.08
N HIS A 94 -6.66 -3.15 -19.69
CA HIS A 94 -7.66 -2.22 -19.14
C HIS A 94 -8.32 -2.65 -17.82
N SER A 95 -7.78 -3.65 -17.13
CA SER A 95 -8.30 -4.03 -15.81
C SER A 95 -7.95 -2.99 -14.75
N ARG A 96 -8.78 -2.95 -13.69
CA ARG A 96 -8.51 -2.12 -12.50
C ARG A 96 -7.44 -2.71 -11.58
N THR A 97 -6.90 -3.88 -11.93
CA THR A 97 -5.85 -4.59 -11.19
C THR A 97 -4.66 -4.87 -12.10
N PRO A 98 -3.94 -3.83 -12.57
CA PRO A 98 -2.76 -3.99 -13.40
C PRO A 98 -1.65 -4.76 -12.67
N GLY A 99 -0.64 -5.20 -13.40
CA GLY A 99 0.46 -6.01 -12.87
C GLY A 99 1.29 -5.32 -11.78
N HIS A 100 1.29 -3.99 -11.77
CA HIS A 100 1.88 -3.13 -10.73
C HIS A 100 0.82 -2.10 -10.32
N PRO A 101 0.80 -1.64 -9.05
CA PRO A 101 -0.16 -0.62 -8.64
C PRO A 101 0.06 0.69 -9.43
N GLU A 102 -1.04 1.22 -9.96
CA GLU A 102 -1.03 2.48 -10.71
C GLU A 102 -1.99 3.48 -10.07
N PHE A 103 -1.47 4.65 -9.76
CA PHE A 103 -2.29 5.75 -9.24
C PHE A 103 -3.36 6.16 -10.24
N GLY A 104 -4.59 6.28 -9.76
CA GLY A 104 -5.75 6.65 -10.59
C GLY A 104 -6.50 5.47 -11.22
N TYR A 105 -5.93 4.25 -11.23
CA TYR A 105 -6.61 3.06 -11.72
C TYR A 105 -7.42 2.34 -10.65
N THR A 106 -6.81 2.13 -9.48
CA THR A 106 -7.43 1.41 -8.38
C THR A 106 -7.67 2.37 -7.21
N PRO A 107 -8.91 2.52 -6.71
CA PRO A 107 -9.18 3.33 -5.52
C PRO A 107 -8.38 2.84 -4.32
N GLY A 108 -7.69 3.75 -3.63
CA GLY A 108 -6.85 3.42 -2.48
C GLY A 108 -5.37 3.16 -2.82
N VAL A 109 -4.97 3.18 -4.09
CA VAL A 109 -3.57 3.19 -4.50
C VAL A 109 -3.04 4.63 -4.45
N GLU A 110 -2.04 4.88 -3.60
CA GLU A 110 -1.50 6.22 -3.34
C GLU A 110 -0.44 6.66 -4.36
N THR A 111 0.27 5.73 -4.95
CA THR A 111 1.32 6.03 -5.92
C THR A 111 1.59 4.84 -6.84
N THR A 112 2.04 5.11 -8.04
CA THR A 112 2.47 4.09 -8.99
C THR A 112 3.82 3.52 -8.55
N THR A 113 3.91 2.19 -8.44
CA THR A 113 5.14 1.48 -8.09
C THR A 113 5.41 0.35 -9.08
N GLY A 114 6.58 -0.25 -9.00
CA GLY A 114 7.06 -1.30 -9.91
C GLY A 114 8.57 -1.31 -9.93
N PRO A 115 9.24 -0.22 -10.36
CA PRO A 115 10.68 -0.10 -10.20
C PRO A 115 11.05 -0.11 -8.70
N LEU A 116 11.93 -1.03 -8.31
CA LEU A 116 12.32 -1.23 -6.91
C LEU A 116 12.96 0.04 -6.32
N GLY A 117 12.68 0.32 -5.06
CA GLY A 117 13.17 1.52 -4.36
C GLY A 117 12.33 2.78 -4.56
N GLN A 118 11.65 2.93 -5.68
CA GLN A 118 10.86 4.15 -5.97
C GLN A 118 9.69 4.34 -4.98
N GLY A 119 9.01 3.26 -4.60
CA GLY A 119 7.92 3.35 -3.64
C GLY A 119 8.38 3.83 -2.26
N LEU A 120 9.54 3.38 -1.79
CA LEU A 120 10.13 3.89 -0.55
C LEU A 120 10.45 5.38 -0.65
N ALA A 121 11.01 5.82 -1.77
CA ALA A 121 11.31 7.25 -2.00
C ALA A 121 10.02 8.09 -2.01
N ASN A 122 8.96 7.62 -2.67
CA ASN A 122 7.66 8.28 -2.66
C ASN A 122 7.06 8.34 -1.26
N ALA A 123 7.18 7.26 -0.46
CA ALA A 123 6.69 7.21 0.92
C ALA A 123 7.40 8.25 1.80
N VAL A 124 8.72 8.40 1.67
CA VAL A 124 9.48 9.46 2.37
C VAL A 124 9.00 10.85 1.94
N GLY A 125 8.70 11.03 0.65
CA GLY A 125 8.11 12.27 0.14
C GLY A 125 6.73 12.56 0.76
N PHE A 126 5.87 11.56 0.94
CA PHE A 126 4.58 11.73 1.61
C PHE A 126 4.73 12.09 3.09
N ALA A 127 5.63 11.42 3.82
CA ALA A 127 5.90 11.75 5.22
C ALA A 127 6.50 13.16 5.38
N LEU A 128 7.35 13.59 4.46
CA LEU A 128 7.86 14.96 4.42
C LEU A 128 6.72 15.97 4.15
N ALA A 129 5.84 15.66 3.21
CA ALA A 129 4.70 16.51 2.88
C ALA A 129 3.74 16.64 4.09
N GLU A 130 3.47 15.54 4.80
CA GLU A 130 2.69 15.58 6.06
C GLU A 130 3.31 16.56 7.06
N LYS A 131 4.59 16.43 7.34
CA LYS A 131 5.31 17.29 8.31
C LYS A 131 5.27 18.76 7.93
N VAL A 132 5.42 19.08 6.64
CA VAL A 132 5.32 20.45 6.13
C VAL A 132 3.90 20.99 6.27
N LEU A 133 2.90 20.21 5.89
CA LEU A 133 1.49 20.60 6.00
C LEU A 133 1.06 20.74 7.46
N ALA A 134 1.48 19.84 8.33
CA ALA A 134 1.23 19.94 9.78
C ALA A 134 1.81 21.23 10.37
N ALA A 135 3.05 21.58 10.02
CA ALA A 135 3.67 22.83 10.47
C ALA A 135 2.92 24.07 9.93
N GLN A 136 2.36 24.00 8.74
CA GLN A 136 1.64 25.11 8.13
C GLN A 136 0.22 25.28 8.68
N PHE A 137 -0.51 24.18 8.90
CA PHE A 137 -1.96 24.22 9.14
C PHE A 137 -2.37 23.87 10.56
N ASN A 138 -1.62 23.05 11.31
CA ASN A 138 -1.98 22.70 12.68
C ASN A 138 -1.86 23.91 13.62
N ARG A 139 -2.72 23.95 14.64
CA ARG A 139 -2.74 24.98 15.67
C ARG A 139 -2.88 24.31 17.05
N PRO A 140 -2.50 24.97 18.13
CA PRO A 140 -2.68 24.43 19.48
C PRO A 140 -4.11 23.94 19.72
N GLY A 141 -4.25 22.64 20.03
CA GLY A 141 -5.54 21.98 20.22
C GLY A 141 -6.30 21.59 18.93
N HIS A 142 -5.73 21.83 17.75
CA HIS A 142 -6.36 21.53 16.46
C HIS A 142 -5.36 20.93 15.49
N ASN A 143 -5.20 19.59 15.54
CA ASN A 143 -4.39 18.83 14.62
C ASN A 143 -5.26 18.35 13.45
N ILE A 144 -5.17 19.05 12.32
CA ILE A 144 -5.95 18.71 11.10
C ILE A 144 -5.11 17.93 10.08
N VAL A 145 -3.80 17.87 10.28
CA VAL A 145 -2.86 17.05 9.52
C VAL A 145 -2.09 16.21 10.53
N ASP A 146 -2.41 14.92 10.59
CA ASP A 146 -1.83 13.99 11.58
C ASP A 146 -2.01 12.56 11.06
N HIS A 147 -1.35 12.26 9.94
CA HIS A 147 -1.40 10.95 9.30
C HIS A 147 0.00 10.36 9.14
N HIS A 148 0.07 9.05 9.20
CA HIS A 148 1.30 8.31 9.01
C HIS A 148 1.46 7.83 7.56
N THR A 149 2.70 7.55 7.19
CA THR A 149 3.03 6.87 5.93
C THR A 149 3.63 5.50 6.22
N TYR A 150 2.96 4.46 5.76
CA TYR A 150 3.41 3.08 5.89
C TYR A 150 3.91 2.57 4.54
N VAL A 151 5.07 1.95 4.53
CA VAL A 151 5.63 1.36 3.32
C VAL A 151 6.00 -0.09 3.55
N PHE A 152 5.53 -0.98 2.65
CA PHE A 152 6.01 -2.35 2.55
C PHE A 152 7.02 -2.45 1.42
N LEU A 153 8.13 -3.11 1.71
CA LEU A 153 9.22 -3.29 0.76
C LEU A 153 9.87 -4.67 0.93
N GLY A 154 10.44 -5.17 -0.13
CA GLY A 154 11.24 -6.39 -0.11
C GLY A 154 12.74 -6.07 -0.04
N ASP A 155 13.55 -7.11 0.12
CA ASP A 155 15.01 -7.05 0.13
C ASP A 155 15.56 -6.41 -1.16
N GLY A 156 14.98 -6.74 -2.32
CA GLY A 156 15.36 -6.12 -3.60
C GLY A 156 15.19 -4.61 -3.62
N CYS A 157 14.18 -4.05 -2.93
CA CYS A 157 14.04 -2.60 -2.79
C CYS A 157 15.21 -1.99 -2.03
N MET A 158 15.75 -2.69 -1.04
CA MET A 158 16.90 -2.22 -0.25
C MET A 158 18.24 -2.33 -1.00
N MET A 159 18.27 -3.01 -2.13
CA MET A 159 19.47 -3.06 -2.99
C MET A 159 19.62 -1.82 -3.89
N GLU A 160 18.58 -0.99 -3.98
CA GLU A 160 18.60 0.23 -4.77
C GLU A 160 19.29 1.38 -4.01
N GLY A 161 20.15 2.15 -4.71
CA GLY A 161 20.89 3.27 -4.11
C GLY A 161 19.98 4.31 -3.49
N ILE A 162 18.87 4.67 -4.16
CA ILE A 162 17.90 5.64 -3.67
C ILE A 162 17.29 5.24 -2.31
N SER A 163 17.16 3.94 -2.02
CA SER A 163 16.59 3.47 -0.76
C SER A 163 17.43 3.88 0.44
N HIS A 164 18.76 3.81 0.33
CA HIS A 164 19.69 4.23 1.36
C HIS A 164 19.68 5.75 1.55
N GLU A 165 19.63 6.49 0.46
CA GLU A 165 19.60 7.96 0.48
C GLU A 165 18.33 8.47 1.18
N VAL A 166 17.15 7.96 0.78
CA VAL A 166 15.87 8.43 1.35
C VAL A 166 15.66 7.93 2.77
N ALA A 167 16.15 6.73 3.14
CA ALA A 167 16.09 6.24 4.51
C ALA A 167 16.94 7.11 5.44
N SER A 168 18.14 7.49 4.99
CA SER A 168 19.01 8.43 5.72
C SER A 168 18.34 9.80 5.86
N LEU A 169 17.71 10.32 4.81
CA LEU A 169 16.96 11.58 4.85
C LEU A 169 15.81 11.51 5.85
N ALA A 170 15.01 10.43 5.80
CA ALA A 170 13.88 10.24 6.70
C ALA A 170 14.32 10.21 8.17
N GLY A 171 15.40 9.48 8.47
CA GLY A 171 15.99 9.44 9.82
C GLY A 171 16.53 10.81 10.27
N THR A 172 17.20 11.54 9.38
CA THR A 172 17.74 12.88 9.68
C THR A 172 16.63 13.89 9.98
N LEU A 173 15.53 13.83 9.27
CA LEU A 173 14.39 14.74 9.45
C LEU A 173 13.39 14.26 10.51
N GLY A 174 13.55 13.04 11.06
CA GLY A 174 12.62 12.45 12.02
C GLY A 174 11.22 12.37 11.43
N LEU A 175 11.10 11.78 10.22
CA LEU A 175 9.81 11.55 9.56
C LEU A 175 9.16 10.28 10.10
N GLY A 176 7.82 10.25 10.15
CA GLY A 176 7.05 9.11 10.63
C GLY A 176 5.80 8.80 9.81
#